data_6370e9fb7694afa12847a1ec0c86702e
#
_entry.id   6370e9fb7694afa12847a1ec0c86702e
#
_cell.length_a   1.000
_cell.length_b   1.000
_cell.length_c   1.000
_cell.angle_alpha   90.00
_cell.angle_beta   90.00
_cell.angle_gamma   90.00
#
_symmetry.space_group_name_H-M   'P 1'
#
loop_
_entity.id
_entity.type
_entity.pdbx_description
1 polymer ?
#
loop_
_entity_poly.entity_id
_entity_poly.type
_entity_poly.pdbx_seq_one_letter_code
_entity_poly.pdbx_strand_id
1 'polypeptide(L)'
;MRRVVPGWNGAGGGQVDDPVWQDFAVRHKLALVGVRLTDKPHDQGFIEEYVNVSQGSGQAFLDAMSAFASRAKHPELATAPFLLWGMSAGGEFNYEFVCWKPERVVAFVVNKGNIYYTALAPMAARMVPGILFTGGKDLEFRTSTITGLFAMNRRGGALWALADEPSAGHIVGRSRDVALVLFEDALALRLAGSAALKPLTEKSGFLGDIKAKTFQALGDEKVPNHPTSWLPTAR
;
A
#
# COMPACT_ATOMS: atom_id res chain seq x y z
N MET A 1 -12.38 1.26 15.47
CA MET A 1 -11.59 2.38 14.89
C MET A 1 -10.51 1.79 14.02
N ARG A 2 -10.32 2.29 12.81
CA ARG A 2 -9.43 1.76 11.78
C ARG A 2 -8.38 2.82 11.46
N ARG A 3 -7.29 2.48 10.74
CA ARG A 3 -6.19 3.42 10.57
C ARG A 3 -5.80 3.61 9.12
N VAL A 4 -5.48 4.84 8.78
CA VAL A 4 -4.70 5.19 7.60
C VAL A 4 -3.30 5.57 8.07
N VAL A 5 -2.28 4.97 7.49
CA VAL A 5 -0.88 5.34 7.75
C VAL A 5 -0.33 5.93 6.46
N PRO A 6 -0.28 7.25 6.33
CA PRO A 6 0.53 7.85 5.29
C PRO A 6 1.97 7.81 5.75
N GLY A 7 2.78 7.03 5.06
CA GLY A 7 4.22 7.04 5.27
C GLY A 7 4.90 7.84 4.19
N TRP A 8 5.72 8.79 4.55
CA TRP A 8 6.66 9.41 3.65
C TRP A 8 7.99 9.62 4.35
N ASN A 9 9.04 9.63 3.53
CA ASN A 9 10.42 9.85 3.88
C ASN A 9 10.57 10.87 5.03
N GLY A 10 10.66 10.38 6.23
CA GLY A 10 11.00 11.11 7.42
C GLY A 10 9.94 12.03 8.04
N ALA A 11 8.78 12.27 7.44
CA ALA A 11 7.81 13.20 8.02
C ALA A 11 6.35 12.92 7.62
N GLY A 12 5.69 12.02 8.30
CA GLY A 12 4.25 11.77 8.14
C GLY A 12 3.33 12.91 8.62
N GLY A 13 3.88 14.02 9.15
CA GLY A 13 3.10 15.14 9.68
C GLY A 13 2.25 15.82 8.62
N GLY A 14 2.78 16.10 7.43
CA GLY A 14 2.04 16.77 6.37
C GLY A 14 0.78 16.04 5.91
N GLN A 15 0.75 14.71 6.04
CA GLN A 15 -0.42 13.91 5.68
C GLN A 15 -1.49 13.92 6.76
N VAL A 16 -1.12 13.99 8.04
CA VAL A 16 -2.11 14.09 9.12
C VAL A 16 -2.75 15.48 9.17
N ASP A 17 -2.07 16.48 8.63
CA ASP A 17 -2.59 17.86 8.52
C ASP A 17 -3.35 18.08 7.19
N ASP A 18 -3.35 17.14 6.26
CA ASP A 18 -4.07 17.25 4.98
C ASP A 18 -5.58 17.03 5.21
N PRO A 19 -6.43 18.05 4.92
CA PRO A 19 -7.86 17.97 5.16
C PRO A 19 -8.55 16.84 4.39
N VAL A 20 -8.04 16.43 3.24
CA VAL A 20 -8.60 15.33 2.45
C VAL A 20 -8.43 13.99 3.19
N TRP A 21 -7.25 13.76 3.79
CA TRP A 21 -7.03 12.59 4.63
C TRP A 21 -7.85 12.64 5.93
N GLN A 22 -7.98 13.83 6.54
CA GLN A 22 -8.78 14.04 7.74
C GLN A 22 -10.26 13.73 7.48
N ASP A 23 -10.83 14.26 6.40
CA ASP A 23 -12.21 14.00 6.00
C ASP A 23 -12.47 12.52 5.73
N PHE A 24 -11.55 11.86 5.05
CA PHE A 24 -11.64 10.41 4.81
C PHE A 24 -11.61 9.63 6.14
N ALA A 25 -10.70 9.99 7.03
CA ALA A 25 -10.57 9.35 8.34
C ALA A 25 -11.85 9.53 9.18
N VAL A 26 -12.43 10.72 9.19
CA VAL A 26 -13.70 10.99 9.90
C VAL A 26 -14.85 10.18 9.32
N ARG A 27 -15.03 10.19 8.00
CA ARG A 27 -16.12 9.44 7.32
C ARG A 27 -16.08 7.95 7.61
N HIS A 28 -14.89 7.37 7.67
CA HIS A 28 -14.70 5.93 7.88
C HIS A 28 -14.34 5.55 9.33
N LYS A 29 -14.38 6.53 10.26
CA LYS A 29 -14.02 6.34 11.69
C LYS A 29 -12.64 5.70 11.85
N LEU A 30 -11.65 6.28 11.16
CA LEU A 30 -10.26 5.86 11.18
C LEU A 30 -9.45 6.74 12.14
N ALA A 31 -8.39 6.19 12.70
CA ALA A 31 -7.31 7.00 13.28
C ALA A 31 -6.31 7.32 12.17
N LEU A 32 -6.01 8.57 11.95
CA LEU A 32 -4.99 9.02 11.01
C LEU A 32 -3.64 9.11 11.73
N VAL A 33 -2.63 8.47 11.19
CA VAL A 33 -1.31 8.36 11.83
C VAL A 33 -0.22 8.70 10.83
N GLY A 34 0.55 9.74 11.12
CA GLY A 34 1.80 10.05 10.43
C GLY A 34 2.97 9.36 11.13
N VAL A 35 3.83 8.71 10.37
CA VAL A 35 4.99 7.99 10.90
C VAL A 35 6.27 8.71 10.48
N ARG A 36 7.22 8.81 11.39
CA ARG A 36 8.59 9.20 11.09
C ARG A 36 9.51 8.08 11.52
N LEU A 37 10.20 7.48 10.56
CA LEU A 37 11.26 6.52 10.78
C LEU A 37 12.59 7.16 10.38
N THR A 38 13.66 6.79 11.05
CA THR A 38 15.00 7.34 10.81
C THR A 38 16.01 6.22 10.84
N ASP A 39 17.01 6.32 9.98
CA ASP A 39 18.17 5.44 9.99
C ASP A 39 19.31 6.03 10.81
N LYS A 40 20.27 5.19 11.12
CA LYS A 40 21.59 5.64 11.51
C LYS A 40 22.30 6.25 10.29
N PRO A 41 23.19 7.23 10.49
CA PRO A 41 23.99 7.74 9.37
C PRO A 41 24.78 6.61 8.69
N HIS A 42 24.71 6.54 7.37
CA HIS A 42 25.46 5.59 6.53
C HIS A 42 25.77 6.21 5.17
N ASP A 43 26.72 5.62 4.43
CA ASP A 43 27.22 6.14 3.16
C ASP A 43 26.40 5.68 1.95
N GLN A 44 25.41 4.83 2.13
CA GLN A 44 24.59 4.29 1.05
C GLN A 44 23.44 5.24 0.73
N GLY A 45 23.60 6.08 -0.26
CA GLY A 45 22.52 6.92 -0.77
C GLY A 45 21.36 6.09 -1.32
N PHE A 46 20.14 6.58 -1.14
CA PHE A 46 18.89 5.96 -1.60
C PHE A 46 18.52 4.61 -0.93
N ILE A 47 19.21 4.21 0.12
CA ILE A 47 18.87 2.99 0.88
C ILE A 47 18.56 3.43 2.30
N GLU A 48 17.30 3.31 2.70
CA GLU A 48 16.86 3.50 4.07
C GLU A 48 16.74 2.14 4.76
N GLU A 49 17.54 1.90 5.80
CA GLU A 49 17.57 0.62 6.52
C GLU A 49 16.21 0.29 7.16
N TYR A 50 15.45 1.30 7.57
CA TYR A 50 14.14 1.10 8.19
C TYR A 50 13.11 0.47 7.25
N VAL A 51 13.32 0.49 5.93
CA VAL A 51 12.41 -0.19 4.99
C VAL A 51 12.55 -1.71 5.05
N ASN A 52 13.66 -2.23 5.57
CA ASN A 52 13.77 -3.65 5.91
C ASN A 52 12.98 -3.95 7.20
N VAL A 53 11.67 -4.00 7.03
CA VAL A 53 10.68 -4.00 8.12
C VAL A 53 10.89 -5.13 9.13
N SER A 54 11.32 -6.30 8.66
CA SER A 54 11.57 -7.47 9.51
C SER A 54 12.76 -7.30 10.46
N GLN A 55 13.62 -6.31 10.22
CA GLN A 55 14.81 -6.03 11.03
C GLN A 55 14.55 -5.10 12.21
N GLY A 56 13.28 -4.90 12.57
CA GLY A 56 12.90 -4.19 13.80
C GLY A 56 12.01 -2.97 13.61
N SER A 57 12.07 -2.27 12.49
CA SER A 57 11.24 -1.07 12.25
C SER A 57 9.74 -1.39 12.23
N GLY A 58 9.36 -2.54 11.72
CA GLY A 58 7.97 -3.01 11.76
C GLY A 58 7.49 -3.25 13.19
N GLN A 59 8.32 -3.88 14.03
CA GLN A 59 7.97 -4.09 15.43
C GLN A 59 7.92 -2.76 16.19
N ALA A 60 8.89 -1.86 15.97
CA ALA A 60 8.88 -0.53 16.56
C ALA A 60 7.61 0.26 16.20
N PHE A 61 7.14 0.14 14.96
CA PHE A 61 5.87 0.72 14.54
C PHE A 61 4.69 0.11 15.31
N LEU A 62 4.60 -1.21 15.46
CA LEU A 62 3.53 -1.86 16.22
C LEU A 62 3.56 -1.50 17.72
N ASP A 63 4.74 -1.39 18.30
CA ASP A 63 4.92 -0.99 19.69
C ASP A 63 4.46 0.47 19.91
N ALA A 64 4.82 1.38 18.99
CA ALA A 64 4.33 2.75 19.01
C ALA A 64 2.79 2.81 18.93
N MET A 65 2.19 1.93 18.10
CA MET A 65 0.74 1.86 18.00
C MET A 65 0.07 1.36 19.29
N SER A 66 0.71 0.41 19.96
CA SER A 66 0.24 -0.08 21.27
C SER A 66 0.36 1.01 22.35
N ALA A 67 1.44 1.79 22.32
CA ALA A 67 1.61 2.93 23.23
C ALA A 67 0.54 4.02 22.95
N PHE A 68 0.24 4.33 21.69
CA PHE A 68 -0.85 5.24 21.33
C PHE A 68 -2.22 4.74 21.77
N ALA A 69 -2.49 3.45 21.63
CA ALA A 69 -3.72 2.83 22.09
C ALA A 69 -3.94 3.07 23.59
N SER A 70 -2.91 2.84 24.38
CA SER A 70 -2.93 3.08 25.82
C SER A 70 -3.12 4.57 26.18
N ARG A 71 -2.32 5.46 25.58
CA ARG A 71 -2.37 6.91 25.85
C ARG A 71 -3.70 7.54 25.44
N ALA A 72 -4.25 7.12 24.31
CA ALA A 72 -5.53 7.63 23.79
C ALA A 72 -6.75 6.97 24.46
N LYS A 73 -6.56 5.98 25.33
CA LYS A 73 -7.64 5.17 25.91
C LYS A 73 -8.52 4.49 24.84
N HIS A 74 -7.90 4.08 23.74
CA HIS A 74 -8.49 3.37 22.63
C HIS A 74 -7.77 2.03 22.40
N PRO A 75 -8.01 1.01 23.24
CA PRO A 75 -7.26 -0.26 23.20
C PRO A 75 -7.38 -0.98 21.85
N GLU A 76 -8.47 -0.77 21.12
CA GLU A 76 -8.67 -1.30 19.78
C GLU A 76 -7.60 -0.84 18.77
N LEU A 77 -6.92 0.26 19.04
CA LEU A 77 -5.86 0.74 18.18
C LEU A 77 -4.61 -0.18 18.17
N ALA A 78 -4.38 -0.95 19.20
CA ALA A 78 -3.25 -1.88 19.26
C ALA A 78 -3.35 -3.00 18.20
N THR A 79 -4.57 -3.44 17.90
CA THR A 79 -4.84 -4.57 17.00
C THR A 79 -5.56 -4.19 15.71
N ALA A 80 -5.99 -2.95 15.56
CA ALA A 80 -6.69 -2.49 14.36
C ALA A 80 -5.86 -2.67 13.09
N PRO A 81 -6.47 -3.09 11.98
CA PRO A 81 -5.76 -3.22 10.71
C PRO A 81 -5.44 -1.85 10.09
N PHE A 82 -4.51 -1.84 9.15
CA PHE A 82 -3.97 -0.64 8.53
C PHE A 82 -4.42 -0.47 7.09
N LEU A 83 -4.64 0.78 6.71
CA LEU A 83 -4.57 1.24 5.32
C LEU A 83 -3.23 1.97 5.19
N LEU A 84 -2.40 1.56 4.26
CA LEU A 84 -1.03 2.06 4.13
C LEU A 84 -0.87 2.87 2.84
N TRP A 85 -0.58 4.15 2.95
CA TRP A 85 -0.17 4.97 1.82
C TRP A 85 1.24 5.50 2.07
N GLY A 86 2.11 5.40 1.09
CA GLY A 86 3.48 5.89 1.21
C GLY A 86 4.10 6.21 -0.13
N MET A 87 5.00 7.19 -0.11
CA MET A 87 5.80 7.59 -1.25
C MET A 87 7.28 7.32 -0.96
N SER A 88 8.05 6.96 -2.01
CA SER A 88 9.50 6.71 -1.90
C SER A 88 9.75 5.64 -0.83
N ALA A 89 10.68 5.86 0.09
CA ALA A 89 10.94 4.95 1.21
C ALA A 89 9.71 4.62 2.07
N GLY A 90 8.73 5.53 2.16
CA GLY A 90 7.45 5.23 2.82
C GLY A 90 6.62 4.20 2.05
N GLY A 91 6.68 4.19 0.72
CA GLY A 91 6.08 3.15 -0.12
C GLY A 91 6.81 1.82 0.01
N GLU A 92 8.12 1.85 0.07
CA GLU A 92 8.97 0.67 0.28
C GLU A 92 8.67 0.02 1.64
N PHE A 93 8.61 0.83 2.71
CA PHE A 93 8.19 0.36 4.04
C PHE A 93 6.81 -0.29 3.99
N ASN A 94 5.83 0.31 3.30
CA ASN A 94 4.48 -0.25 3.19
C ASN A 94 4.49 -1.61 2.52
N TYR A 95 5.25 -1.77 1.43
CA TYR A 95 5.39 -3.03 0.73
C TYR A 95 5.98 -4.12 1.62
N GLU A 96 7.12 -3.83 2.26
CA GLU A 96 7.79 -4.78 3.14
C GLU A 96 6.95 -5.08 4.40
N PHE A 97 6.17 -4.10 4.89
CA PHE A 97 5.24 -4.33 5.99
C PHE A 97 4.12 -5.30 5.58
N VAL A 98 3.58 -5.17 4.39
CA VAL A 98 2.60 -6.13 3.84
C VAL A 98 3.20 -7.52 3.70
N CYS A 99 4.43 -7.62 3.24
CA CYS A 99 5.14 -8.89 3.14
C CYS A 99 5.36 -9.55 4.52
N TRP A 100 5.59 -8.74 5.56
CA TRP A 100 5.86 -9.21 6.91
C TRP A 100 4.60 -9.49 7.74
N LYS A 101 3.57 -8.63 7.64
CA LYS A 101 2.33 -8.71 8.45
C LYS A 101 1.07 -8.46 7.60
N PRO A 102 0.81 -9.30 6.58
CA PRO A 102 -0.34 -9.12 5.68
C PRO A 102 -1.69 -9.15 6.39
N GLU A 103 -1.80 -9.91 7.48
CA GLU A 103 -3.01 -10.00 8.30
C GLU A 103 -3.38 -8.68 9.01
N ARG A 104 -2.46 -7.75 9.07
CA ARG A 104 -2.67 -6.42 9.65
C ARG A 104 -3.03 -5.36 8.60
N VAL A 105 -3.09 -5.69 7.31
CA VAL A 105 -3.27 -4.70 6.25
C VAL A 105 -4.57 -4.91 5.49
N VAL A 106 -5.38 -3.85 5.43
CA VAL A 106 -6.62 -3.81 4.63
C VAL A 106 -6.29 -3.63 3.16
N ALA A 107 -5.47 -2.64 2.84
CA ALA A 107 -4.97 -2.32 1.51
C ALA A 107 -3.72 -1.44 1.63
N PHE A 108 -2.93 -1.37 0.56
CA PHE A 108 -1.71 -0.57 0.54
C PHE A 108 -1.46 0.14 -0.78
N VAL A 109 -0.68 1.22 -0.71
CA VAL A 109 -0.21 1.97 -1.86
C VAL A 109 1.30 2.18 -1.74
N VAL A 110 1.98 1.88 -2.85
CA VAL A 110 3.41 2.17 -3.06
C VAL A 110 3.50 3.25 -4.12
N ASN A 111 3.91 4.45 -3.76
CA ASN A 111 4.09 5.52 -4.72
C ASN A 111 5.58 5.78 -4.97
N LYS A 112 6.07 5.32 -6.13
CA LYS A 112 7.43 5.63 -6.63
C LYS A 112 8.54 5.25 -5.66
N GLY A 113 8.45 4.05 -5.06
CA GLY A 113 9.53 3.47 -4.25
C GLY A 113 10.71 3.03 -5.11
N ASN A 114 11.75 2.58 -4.47
CA ASN A 114 13.06 2.35 -5.09
C ASN A 114 13.61 0.95 -4.78
N ILE A 115 13.76 0.62 -3.51
CA ILE A 115 14.43 -0.59 -3.04
C ILE A 115 13.46 -1.48 -2.29
N TYR A 116 13.54 -2.78 -2.60
CA TYR A 116 12.71 -3.80 -1.96
C TYR A 116 13.56 -5.00 -1.61
N TYR A 117 13.41 -5.50 -0.41
CA TYR A 117 14.11 -6.69 0.09
C TYR A 117 13.40 -7.98 -0.29
N THR A 118 12.10 -7.90 -0.60
CA THR A 118 11.25 -9.04 -0.93
C THR A 118 10.78 -8.96 -2.39
N ALA A 119 11.43 -9.67 -3.29
CA ALA A 119 11.07 -9.64 -4.71
C ALA A 119 9.74 -10.35 -4.98
N LEU A 120 9.58 -11.60 -4.53
CA LEU A 120 8.33 -12.35 -4.61
C LEU A 120 7.66 -12.35 -3.24
N ALA A 121 6.60 -11.59 -3.12
CA ALA A 121 5.83 -11.49 -1.89
C ALA A 121 5.24 -12.84 -1.47
N PRO A 122 5.15 -13.14 -0.16
CA PRO A 122 4.43 -14.31 0.32
C PRO A 122 2.98 -14.34 -0.19
N MET A 123 2.40 -15.53 -0.35
CA MET A 123 1.05 -15.67 -0.87
C MET A 123 0.02 -14.83 -0.10
N ALA A 124 0.10 -14.82 1.22
CA ALA A 124 -0.80 -14.02 2.05
C ALA A 124 -0.70 -12.51 1.76
N ALA A 125 0.51 -12.00 1.50
CA ALA A 125 0.75 -10.61 1.13
C ALA A 125 0.18 -10.28 -0.26
N ARG A 126 0.30 -11.20 -1.21
CA ARG A 126 -0.27 -11.05 -2.55
C ARG A 126 -1.80 -10.96 -2.54
N MET A 127 -2.46 -11.51 -1.51
CA MET A 127 -3.92 -11.41 -1.35
C MET A 127 -4.39 -10.12 -0.66
N VAL A 128 -3.49 -9.21 -0.34
CA VAL A 128 -3.83 -7.87 0.15
C VAL A 128 -3.97 -6.93 -1.06
N PRO A 129 -5.11 -6.24 -1.25
CA PRO A 129 -5.27 -5.27 -2.34
C PRO A 129 -4.21 -4.19 -2.31
N GLY A 130 -3.59 -3.92 -3.45
CA GLY A 130 -2.53 -2.92 -3.54
C GLY A 130 -2.47 -2.20 -4.87
N ILE A 131 -1.95 -0.97 -4.86
CA ILE A 131 -1.60 -0.23 -6.08
C ILE A 131 -0.16 0.25 -5.98
N LEU A 132 0.60 -0.02 -7.05
CA LEU A 132 1.96 0.47 -7.23
C LEU A 132 1.97 1.56 -8.30
N PHE A 133 2.62 2.68 -8.01
CA PHE A 133 2.72 3.82 -8.92
C PHE A 133 4.12 3.96 -9.50
N THR A 134 4.17 4.21 -10.81
CA THR A 134 5.38 4.65 -11.51
C THR A 134 5.22 6.09 -11.99
N GLY A 135 6.33 6.75 -12.28
CA GLY A 135 6.35 8.08 -12.87
C GLY A 135 7.24 8.10 -14.11
N GLY A 136 6.66 8.48 -15.26
CA GLY A 136 7.39 8.45 -16.53
C GLY A 136 8.54 9.45 -16.63
N LYS A 137 8.62 10.41 -15.70
CA LYS A 137 9.73 11.38 -15.55
C LYS A 137 10.54 11.16 -14.26
N ASP A 138 10.31 10.07 -13.55
CA ASP A 138 11.14 9.64 -12.42
C ASP A 138 12.38 8.90 -12.93
N LEU A 139 13.28 8.54 -12.05
CA LEU A 139 14.48 7.78 -12.40
C LEU A 139 14.08 6.41 -12.98
N GLU A 140 14.69 6.04 -14.10
CA GLU A 140 14.38 4.83 -14.85
C GLU A 140 14.46 3.57 -13.98
N PHE A 141 15.46 3.49 -13.11
CA PHE A 141 15.61 2.32 -12.25
C PHE A 141 14.44 2.14 -11.27
N ARG A 142 13.81 3.22 -10.77
CA ARG A 142 12.62 3.13 -9.92
C ARG A 142 11.44 2.57 -10.69
N THR A 143 11.18 3.12 -11.87
CA THR A 143 10.10 2.66 -12.75
C THR A 143 10.30 1.19 -13.14
N SER A 144 11.51 0.80 -13.51
CA SER A 144 11.85 -0.58 -13.89
C SER A 144 11.71 -1.54 -12.71
N THR A 145 12.17 -1.15 -11.52
CA THR A 145 12.05 -1.98 -10.30
C THR A 145 10.58 -2.21 -9.94
N ILE A 146 9.76 -1.16 -9.88
CA ILE A 146 8.33 -1.29 -9.55
C ILE A 146 7.59 -2.12 -10.60
N THR A 147 7.86 -1.90 -11.88
CA THR A 147 7.23 -2.64 -12.97
C THR A 147 7.59 -4.13 -12.91
N GLY A 148 8.86 -4.45 -12.65
CA GLY A 148 9.32 -5.83 -12.48
C GLY A 148 8.70 -6.50 -11.26
N LEU A 149 8.68 -5.81 -10.12
CA LEU A 149 8.06 -6.26 -8.88
C LEU A 149 6.56 -6.55 -9.08
N PHE A 150 5.84 -5.62 -9.70
CA PHE A 150 4.43 -5.80 -10.05
C PHE A 150 4.23 -7.02 -10.96
N ALA A 151 4.96 -7.10 -12.07
CA ALA A 151 4.79 -8.15 -13.06
C ALA A 151 5.01 -9.55 -12.47
N MET A 152 6.05 -9.71 -11.64
CA MET A 152 6.36 -10.98 -10.97
C MET A 152 5.26 -11.39 -10.01
N ASN A 153 4.83 -10.50 -9.14
CA ASN A 153 3.83 -10.79 -8.13
C ASN A 153 2.44 -10.96 -8.74
N ARG A 154 2.10 -10.18 -9.78
CA ARG A 154 0.83 -10.29 -10.48
C ARG A 154 0.68 -11.63 -11.20
N ARG A 155 1.75 -12.17 -11.79
CA ARG A 155 1.79 -13.55 -12.31
C ARG A 155 1.59 -14.60 -11.20
N GLY A 156 1.97 -14.28 -9.98
CA GLY A 156 1.72 -15.10 -8.79
C GLY A 156 0.33 -14.88 -8.19
N GLY A 157 -0.60 -14.23 -8.89
CA GLY A 157 -1.99 -14.02 -8.45
C GLY A 157 -2.18 -12.85 -7.49
N ALA A 158 -1.24 -11.90 -7.39
CA ALA A 158 -1.37 -10.77 -6.50
C ALA A 158 -2.58 -9.88 -6.88
N LEU A 159 -3.33 -9.46 -5.89
CA LEU A 159 -4.48 -8.55 -6.04
C LEU A 159 -4.01 -7.09 -6.18
N TRP A 160 -3.11 -6.85 -7.14
CA TRP A 160 -2.42 -5.59 -7.30
C TRP A 160 -2.67 -4.95 -8.65
N ALA A 161 -2.68 -3.60 -8.64
CA ALA A 161 -2.72 -2.78 -9.84
C ALA A 161 -1.39 -2.03 -10.02
N LEU A 162 -1.06 -1.71 -11.26
CA LEU A 162 0.00 -0.78 -11.63
C LEU A 162 -0.65 0.47 -12.21
N ALA A 163 -0.32 1.62 -11.64
CA ALA A 163 -0.73 2.93 -12.12
C ALA A 163 0.51 3.66 -12.64
N ASP A 164 0.50 3.98 -13.93
CA ASP A 164 1.56 4.77 -14.54
C ASP A 164 1.13 6.23 -14.71
N GLU A 165 2.02 7.14 -14.30
CA GLU A 165 1.84 8.58 -14.46
C GLU A 165 2.92 9.13 -15.42
N PRO A 166 2.69 9.09 -16.75
CA PRO A 166 3.73 9.38 -17.75
C PRO A 166 4.36 10.77 -17.64
N SER A 167 3.61 11.73 -17.12
CA SER A 167 4.05 13.14 -16.99
C SER A 167 4.63 13.46 -15.61
N ALA A 168 4.55 12.55 -14.64
CA ALA A 168 5.01 12.78 -13.28
C ALA A 168 6.46 12.33 -13.08
N GLY A 169 7.22 13.15 -12.36
CA GLY A 169 8.50 12.75 -11.77
C GLY A 169 8.31 12.13 -10.38
N HIS A 170 9.31 12.29 -9.51
CA HIS A 170 9.27 11.82 -8.13
C HIS A 170 8.42 12.72 -7.22
N ILE A 171 7.11 12.70 -7.43
CA ILE A 171 6.11 13.50 -6.72
C ILE A 171 4.92 12.64 -6.29
N VAL A 172 4.10 13.15 -5.38
CA VAL A 172 2.87 12.48 -4.92
C VAL A 172 1.94 12.15 -6.09
N GLY A 173 1.82 13.04 -7.07
CA GLY A 173 0.94 12.86 -8.22
C GLY A 173 -0.50 12.61 -7.80
N ARG A 174 -1.18 11.70 -8.50
CA ARG A 174 -2.56 11.30 -8.19
C ARG A 174 -2.67 10.13 -7.21
N SER A 175 -1.54 9.69 -6.64
CA SER A 175 -1.53 8.49 -5.78
C SER A 175 -2.44 8.61 -4.56
N ARG A 176 -2.61 9.85 -4.01
CA ARG A 176 -3.55 10.10 -2.93
C ARG A 176 -5.00 9.87 -3.37
N ASP A 177 -5.41 10.47 -4.48
CA ASP A 177 -6.79 10.41 -4.95
C ASP A 177 -7.20 8.98 -5.30
N VAL A 178 -6.31 8.23 -5.95
CA VAL A 178 -6.53 6.82 -6.29
C VAL A 178 -6.48 5.94 -5.02
N ALA A 179 -5.63 6.28 -4.04
CA ALA A 179 -5.59 5.57 -2.77
C ALA A 179 -6.93 5.66 -2.02
N LEU A 180 -7.58 6.82 -2.02
CA LEU A 180 -8.87 6.99 -1.37
C LEU A 180 -9.94 6.08 -1.97
N VAL A 181 -9.96 5.91 -3.28
CA VAL A 181 -10.88 4.98 -3.97
C VAL A 181 -10.56 3.54 -3.57
N LEU A 182 -9.30 3.12 -3.68
CA LEU A 182 -8.89 1.77 -3.27
C LEU A 182 -9.25 1.48 -1.80
N PHE A 183 -8.99 2.43 -0.92
CA PHE A 183 -9.22 2.25 0.51
C PHE A 183 -10.68 2.16 0.86
N GLU A 184 -11.54 2.95 0.21
CA GLU A 184 -12.98 2.88 0.38
C GLU A 184 -13.52 1.51 -0.06
N ASP A 185 -13.11 1.03 -1.23
CA ASP A 185 -13.49 -0.28 -1.76
C ASP A 185 -12.97 -1.42 -0.86
N ALA A 186 -11.71 -1.37 -0.46
CA ALA A 186 -11.13 -2.39 0.40
C ALA A 186 -11.77 -2.43 1.79
N LEU A 187 -12.13 -1.27 2.36
CA LEU A 187 -12.90 -1.21 3.61
C LEU A 187 -14.26 -1.89 3.47
N ALA A 188 -14.98 -1.59 2.39
CA ALA A 188 -16.29 -2.18 2.13
C ALA A 188 -16.21 -3.70 1.92
N LEU A 189 -15.21 -4.17 1.17
CA LEU A 189 -15.07 -5.59 0.85
C LEU A 189 -14.51 -6.42 2.01
N ARG A 190 -13.54 -5.89 2.76
CA ARG A 190 -12.76 -6.67 3.73
C ARG A 190 -13.21 -6.50 5.17
N LEU A 191 -13.92 -5.41 5.51
CA LEU A 191 -14.29 -5.10 6.89
C LEU A 191 -15.81 -4.91 7.11
N ALA A 192 -16.63 -5.08 6.09
CA ALA A 192 -18.06 -4.95 6.23
C ALA A 192 -18.61 -5.92 7.30
N GLY A 193 -19.04 -5.38 8.44
CA GLY A 193 -19.68 -6.14 9.52
C GLY A 193 -18.77 -7.08 10.32
N SER A 194 -17.44 -6.99 10.17
CA SER A 194 -16.48 -7.85 10.87
C SER A 194 -15.31 -7.07 11.46
N ALA A 195 -14.77 -7.52 12.59
CA ALA A 195 -13.51 -7.04 13.14
C ALA A 195 -12.30 -7.71 12.45
N ALA A 196 -12.49 -8.91 11.89
CA ALA A 196 -11.47 -9.63 11.14
C ALA A 196 -11.54 -9.28 9.66
N LEU A 197 -10.36 -9.22 9.01
CA LEU A 197 -10.27 -8.99 7.58
C LEU A 197 -10.81 -10.20 6.80
N LYS A 198 -11.80 -9.96 5.95
CA LYS A 198 -12.29 -10.98 5.02
C LYS A 198 -11.22 -11.23 3.95
N PRO A 199 -10.92 -12.50 3.64
CA PRO A 199 -10.04 -12.82 2.53
C PRO A 199 -10.70 -12.44 1.20
N LEU A 200 -9.87 -12.00 0.25
CA LEU A 200 -10.29 -11.80 -1.13
C LEU A 200 -9.61 -12.84 -2.02
N THR A 201 -10.18 -13.05 -3.18
CA THR A 201 -9.60 -13.91 -4.23
C THR A 201 -9.50 -13.10 -5.52
N GLU A 202 -8.71 -13.59 -6.45
CA GLU A 202 -8.61 -12.94 -7.76
C GLU A 202 -9.98 -12.82 -8.46
N LYS A 203 -10.82 -13.84 -8.32
CA LYS A 203 -12.19 -13.87 -8.89
C LYS A 203 -13.15 -12.85 -8.28
N SER A 204 -12.81 -12.23 -7.14
CA SER A 204 -13.67 -11.21 -6.50
C SER A 204 -13.48 -9.80 -7.06
N GLY A 205 -12.72 -9.63 -8.14
CA GLY A 205 -12.40 -8.32 -8.70
C GLY A 205 -12.49 -8.26 -10.22
N PHE A 206 -11.81 -7.28 -10.76
CA PHE A 206 -11.81 -6.95 -12.19
C PHE A 206 -10.37 -6.95 -12.71
N LEU A 207 -10.22 -7.23 -14.00
CA LEU A 207 -8.95 -7.06 -14.71
C LEU A 207 -8.95 -5.77 -15.52
N GLY A 208 -7.93 -4.95 -15.30
CA GLY A 208 -7.63 -3.80 -16.15
C GLY A 208 -6.40 -4.08 -17.00
N ASP A 209 -6.55 -4.06 -18.29
CA ASP A 209 -5.45 -4.18 -19.25
C ASP A 209 -5.16 -2.81 -19.87
N ILE A 210 -4.06 -2.20 -19.43
CA ILE A 210 -3.66 -0.87 -19.93
C ILE A 210 -3.29 -0.91 -21.42
N LYS A 211 -2.71 -2.01 -21.89
CA LYS A 211 -2.28 -2.15 -23.30
C LYS A 211 -3.48 -2.31 -24.22
N ALA A 212 -4.38 -3.22 -23.88
CA ALA A 212 -5.60 -3.46 -24.65
C ALA A 212 -6.67 -2.40 -24.39
N LYS A 213 -6.52 -1.56 -23.35
CA LYS A 213 -7.53 -0.59 -22.88
C LYS A 213 -8.88 -1.26 -22.59
N THR A 214 -8.81 -2.46 -22.02
CA THR A 214 -9.99 -3.23 -21.61
C THR A 214 -10.11 -3.28 -20.12
N PHE A 215 -11.35 -3.43 -19.68
CA PHE A 215 -11.69 -3.58 -18.28
C PHE A 215 -12.85 -4.58 -18.19
N GLN A 216 -12.68 -5.65 -17.43
CA GLN A 216 -13.68 -6.72 -17.35
C GLN A 216 -13.70 -7.38 -15.96
N ALA A 217 -14.88 -7.88 -15.57
CA ALA A 217 -14.98 -8.74 -14.39
C ALA A 217 -14.17 -10.03 -14.63
N LEU A 218 -13.51 -10.52 -13.59
CA LEU A 218 -12.77 -11.76 -13.65
C LEU A 218 -13.76 -12.93 -13.55
N GLY A 219 -14.06 -13.51 -14.71
CA GLY A 219 -14.82 -14.76 -14.82
C GLY A 219 -13.90 -15.99 -14.87
N ASP A 220 -14.35 -17.03 -15.57
CA ASP A 220 -13.55 -18.25 -15.82
C ASP A 220 -12.60 -18.10 -17.04
N GLU A 221 -12.48 -16.91 -17.60
CA GLU A 221 -11.64 -16.64 -18.75
C GLU A 221 -10.15 -16.70 -18.40
N LYS A 222 -9.33 -17.07 -19.38
CA LYS A 222 -7.88 -17.11 -19.21
C LYS A 222 -7.33 -15.73 -18.94
N VAL A 223 -6.62 -15.59 -17.81
CA VAL A 223 -5.82 -14.38 -17.54
C VAL A 223 -4.80 -14.21 -18.68
N PRO A 224 -4.68 -13.02 -19.27
CA PRO A 224 -3.71 -12.74 -20.33
C PRO A 224 -2.27 -13.11 -19.92
N ASN A 225 -1.44 -13.50 -20.89
CA ASN A 225 -0.03 -13.83 -20.63
C ASN A 225 0.85 -12.65 -20.18
N HIS A 226 0.34 -11.42 -20.28
CA HIS A 226 1.01 -10.23 -19.77
C HIS A 226 0.34 -9.75 -18.47
N PRO A 227 1.07 -9.06 -17.61
CA PRO A 227 0.51 -8.59 -16.34
C PRO A 227 -0.63 -7.59 -16.57
N THR A 228 -1.80 -7.91 -16.03
CA THR A 228 -2.97 -7.04 -15.96
C THR A 228 -3.14 -6.55 -14.54
N SER A 229 -3.65 -5.35 -14.35
CA SER A 229 -4.02 -4.83 -13.04
C SER A 229 -5.24 -5.55 -12.49
N TRP A 230 -5.20 -5.93 -11.22
CA TRP A 230 -6.38 -6.35 -10.49
C TRP A 230 -6.99 -5.14 -9.75
N LEU A 231 -8.29 -4.98 -9.86
CA LEU A 231 -9.03 -3.88 -9.24
C LEU A 231 -10.19 -4.44 -8.41
N PRO A 232 -10.46 -3.90 -7.21
CA PRO A 232 -11.50 -4.42 -6.33
C PRO A 232 -12.92 -4.18 -6.86
N THR A 233 -13.13 -3.09 -7.60
CA THR A 233 -14.42 -2.67 -8.14
C THR A 233 -14.27 -2.10 -9.55
N ALA A 234 -15.40 -1.80 -10.19
CA ALA A 234 -15.47 -1.21 -11.55
C ALA A 234 -15.36 0.33 -11.56
N ARG A 235 -15.10 0.96 -10.43
CA ARG A 235 -14.99 2.44 -10.37
C ARG A 235 -13.57 2.96 -10.37
#